data_b611317c4b66034619c26aaf6d83a9e4
#
_entry.id   b611317c4b66034619c26aaf6d83a9e4
#
_cell.length_a   1.000
_cell.length_b   1.000
_cell.length_c   1.000
_cell.angle_alpha   90.00
_cell.angle_beta   90.00
_cell.angle_gamma   90.00
#
_symmetry.space_group_name_H-M   'P 1'
#
loop_
_entity.id
_entity.type
_entity.pdbx_description
1 polymer ?
#
loop_
_entity_poly.entity_id
_entity_poly.type
_entity_poly.pdbx_seq_one_letter_code
_entity_poly.pdbx_strand_id
1 'polypeptide(L)'
;MATAKFKGASPYTKPQPKPPQQDYLYQKYLEDLALKKHPLHPKVRLALFGVGRAGTIHLSNIITSSRVKLLYIVDDIESKWMSLKEYWHLDDVVFLNSKQADKVYNDPNVDAVVVASPTYTHEGIVRKALEAKKAVFCEKPIAEDNANSIKCYETAKKVGKPLFCAFNRRFDPSYSAVRSRVRNGEVGHVQIIKTVSRDSPLPSIEYLRMSGGIFHDCMVHDIDIMTWVLGEYPIKIAVQAHAHIPEIKAIEDFDTVVVILHFPSGTLGTIDLSRNSSFGYDQRLEVFGPKGMIKADNEQPMHCVTSQYNLDGLTSAPIWYSFASRFMNGYRRELDHFVDTVLGRAECSVLPKETLAVIKIATACQESARTGKMVEIKWAPNELP
;
A
#
# COMPACT_ATOMS: atom_id res chain seq x y z
N MET A 1 19.58 -19.57 34.64
CA MET A 1 19.07 -18.19 34.50
C MET A 1 17.60 -18.27 34.13
N ALA A 2 16.73 -17.77 34.99
CA ALA A 2 15.29 -17.83 34.75
C ALA A 2 14.92 -16.85 33.60
N THR A 3 14.42 -17.37 32.52
CA THR A 3 13.83 -16.55 31.46
C THR A 3 12.59 -15.86 32.01
N ALA A 4 12.63 -14.54 32.10
CA ALA A 4 11.47 -13.74 32.46
C ALA A 4 10.31 -14.09 31.56
N LYS A 5 9.27 -14.71 32.06
CA LYS A 5 8.04 -14.95 31.35
C LYS A 5 7.36 -13.59 31.11
N PHE A 6 7.37 -13.13 29.88
CA PHE A 6 6.64 -11.95 29.46
C PHE A 6 5.13 -12.20 29.66
N LYS A 7 4.49 -11.45 30.59
CA LYS A 7 3.07 -11.61 30.96
C LYS A 7 2.10 -10.79 30.06
N GLY A 8 2.54 -10.22 28.99
CA GLY A 8 1.66 -9.56 28.01
C GLY A 8 1.27 -10.55 26.92
N ALA A 9 -0.01 -10.62 26.56
CA ALA A 9 -0.43 -11.37 25.35
C ALA A 9 0.17 -10.69 24.14
N SER A 10 1.36 -11.14 23.72
CA SER A 10 2.00 -10.64 22.52
C SER A 10 1.09 -10.93 21.33
N PRO A 11 0.76 -9.93 20.50
CA PRO A 11 -0.02 -10.13 19.29
C PRO A 11 0.66 -11.09 18.31
N TYR A 12 1.94 -11.39 18.51
CA TYR A 12 2.75 -12.30 17.69
C TYR A 12 2.50 -13.79 17.94
N THR A 13 1.77 -14.16 18.99
CA THR A 13 1.59 -15.56 19.39
C THR A 13 0.34 -16.22 18.80
N LYS A 14 -0.48 -15.50 18.06
CA LYS A 14 -1.66 -16.09 17.41
C LYS A 14 -1.22 -16.97 16.23
N PRO A 15 -1.54 -18.28 16.23
CA PRO A 15 -1.23 -19.14 15.09
C PRO A 15 -1.87 -18.59 13.82
N GLN A 16 -1.08 -18.57 12.75
CA GLN A 16 -1.58 -18.27 11.41
C GLN A 16 -1.80 -19.58 10.66
N PRO A 17 -2.80 -19.67 9.79
CA PRO A 17 -2.98 -20.83 8.93
C PRO A 17 -1.71 -21.09 8.12
N LYS A 18 -1.26 -22.34 8.07
CA LYS A 18 -0.16 -22.71 7.18
C LYS A 18 -0.62 -22.48 5.74
N PRO A 19 0.17 -21.82 4.89
CA PRO A 19 -0.16 -21.72 3.48
C PRO A 19 -0.19 -23.13 2.87
N PRO A 20 -1.10 -23.42 1.93
CA PRO A 20 -1.16 -24.70 1.26
C PRO A 20 0.15 -24.97 0.50
N GLN A 21 0.73 -26.16 0.69
CA GLN A 21 1.96 -26.62 0.03
C GLN A 21 1.66 -27.27 -1.32
N GLN A 22 0.85 -26.67 -2.18
CA GLN A 22 0.45 -27.30 -3.43
C GLN A 22 0.65 -26.38 -4.62
N ASP A 23 0.63 -26.95 -5.82
CA ASP A 23 0.60 -26.21 -7.08
C ASP A 23 -0.56 -25.19 -7.04
N TYR A 24 -0.19 -23.96 -6.77
CA TYR A 24 -1.12 -22.90 -6.41
C TYR A 24 -2.19 -22.66 -7.48
N LEU A 25 -1.84 -22.73 -8.76
CA LEU A 25 -2.79 -22.41 -9.84
C LEU A 25 -3.84 -23.50 -10.02
N TYR A 26 -3.41 -24.77 -10.02
CA TYR A 26 -4.32 -25.89 -10.20
C TYR A 26 -5.23 -26.06 -8.97
N GLN A 27 -4.66 -25.95 -7.78
CA GLN A 27 -5.43 -26.02 -6.54
C GLN A 27 -6.46 -24.89 -6.45
N LYS A 28 -6.06 -23.66 -6.77
CA LYS A 28 -6.98 -22.52 -6.81
C LYS A 28 -8.10 -22.76 -7.84
N TYR A 29 -7.79 -23.31 -8.99
CA TYR A 29 -8.77 -23.64 -10.00
C TYR A 29 -9.79 -24.68 -9.46
N LEU A 30 -9.33 -25.72 -8.79
CA LEU A 30 -10.20 -26.73 -8.17
C LEU A 30 -11.07 -26.13 -7.06
N GLU A 31 -10.50 -25.29 -6.22
CA GLU A 31 -11.22 -24.57 -5.15
C GLU A 31 -12.28 -23.64 -5.73
N ASP A 32 -11.95 -22.88 -6.77
CA ASP A 32 -12.88 -21.98 -7.45
C ASP A 32 -14.03 -22.75 -8.11
N LEU A 33 -13.75 -23.94 -8.68
CA LEU A 33 -14.77 -24.84 -9.21
C LEU A 33 -15.68 -25.39 -8.08
N ALA A 34 -15.06 -25.92 -7.01
CA ALA A 34 -15.79 -26.52 -5.88
C ALA A 34 -16.70 -25.49 -5.16
N LEU A 35 -16.24 -24.25 -5.03
CA LEU A 35 -16.98 -23.16 -4.41
C LEU A 35 -17.95 -22.47 -5.39
N LYS A 36 -18.12 -23.01 -6.62
CA LYS A 36 -18.86 -22.35 -7.70
C LYS A 36 -18.40 -20.92 -7.95
N LYS A 37 -17.14 -20.65 -7.71
CA LYS A 37 -16.49 -19.34 -7.95
C LYS A 37 -16.04 -19.18 -9.41
N HIS A 38 -16.39 -20.13 -10.27
CA HIS A 38 -16.06 -20.12 -11.69
C HIS A 38 -16.76 -18.94 -12.41
N PRO A 39 -16.28 -18.51 -13.61
CA PRO A 39 -16.69 -17.31 -14.37
C PRO A 39 -18.17 -17.16 -14.71
N LEU A 40 -19.03 -18.07 -14.28
CA LEU A 40 -20.49 -17.86 -14.25
C LEU A 40 -20.92 -16.84 -13.17
N HIS A 41 -20.04 -16.45 -12.26
CA HIS A 41 -20.32 -15.37 -11.31
C HIS A 41 -20.21 -14.01 -12.01
N PRO A 42 -21.13 -13.09 -11.71
CA PRO A 42 -21.10 -11.77 -12.32
C PRO A 42 -19.74 -11.11 -12.01
N LYS A 43 -19.08 -10.61 -13.05
CA LYS A 43 -17.88 -9.80 -12.89
C LYS A 43 -18.24 -8.53 -12.13
N VAL A 44 -17.37 -8.08 -11.24
CA VAL A 44 -17.49 -6.75 -10.64
C VAL A 44 -17.27 -5.71 -11.74
N ARG A 45 -18.24 -4.84 -11.93
CA ARG A 45 -18.23 -3.81 -12.97
C ARG A 45 -17.64 -2.54 -12.41
N LEU A 46 -16.54 -2.09 -13.00
CA LEU A 46 -15.70 -1.03 -12.46
C LEU A 46 -15.71 0.23 -13.33
N ALA A 47 -15.50 1.38 -12.68
CA ALA A 47 -15.04 2.60 -13.31
C ALA A 47 -13.67 2.98 -12.69
N LEU A 48 -12.72 3.43 -13.52
CA LEU A 48 -11.40 3.87 -13.13
C LEU A 48 -11.30 5.40 -13.24
N PHE A 49 -10.95 6.07 -12.15
CA PHE A 49 -10.70 7.52 -12.09
C PHE A 49 -9.20 7.78 -12.06
N GLY A 50 -8.70 8.43 -13.10
CA GLY A 50 -7.28 8.73 -13.30
C GLY A 50 -6.51 7.59 -13.96
N VAL A 51 -5.80 7.91 -15.05
CA VAL A 51 -4.88 7.01 -15.77
C VAL A 51 -3.50 7.65 -15.83
N GLY A 52 -3.04 8.10 -14.65
CA GLY A 52 -1.67 8.52 -14.41
C GLY A 52 -0.76 7.31 -14.12
N ARG A 53 0.36 7.56 -13.44
CA ARG A 53 1.37 6.53 -13.12
C ARG A 53 0.77 5.34 -12.33
N ALA A 54 0.03 5.60 -11.24
CA ALA A 54 -0.63 4.55 -10.47
C ALA A 54 -1.86 3.98 -11.21
N GLY A 55 -2.67 4.85 -11.82
CA GLY A 55 -3.86 4.43 -12.55
C GLY A 55 -3.58 3.50 -13.72
N THR A 56 -2.43 3.64 -14.40
CA THR A 56 -2.02 2.72 -15.45
C THR A 56 -1.69 1.32 -14.91
N ILE A 57 -1.12 1.23 -13.69
CA ILE A 57 -0.89 -0.07 -13.04
C ILE A 57 -2.24 -0.75 -12.73
N HIS A 58 -3.19 0.00 -12.17
CA HIS A 58 -4.53 -0.52 -11.91
C HIS A 58 -5.26 -0.89 -13.21
N LEU A 59 -5.16 -0.07 -14.26
CA LEU A 59 -5.73 -0.38 -15.57
C LEU A 59 -5.21 -1.73 -16.09
N SER A 60 -3.88 -1.95 -16.07
CA SER A 60 -3.26 -3.21 -16.47
C SER A 60 -3.81 -4.41 -15.70
N ASN A 61 -3.96 -4.28 -14.37
CA ASN A 61 -4.52 -5.34 -13.54
C ASN A 61 -6.02 -5.57 -13.79
N ILE A 62 -6.80 -4.51 -14.01
CA ILE A 62 -8.23 -4.56 -14.29
C ILE A 62 -8.49 -5.32 -15.61
N ILE A 63 -7.81 -4.96 -16.69
CA ILE A 63 -8.06 -5.56 -18.02
C ILE A 63 -7.58 -7.01 -18.10
N THR A 64 -6.57 -7.39 -17.33
CA THR A 64 -6.07 -8.78 -17.29
C THR A 64 -6.85 -9.68 -16.32
N SER A 65 -7.71 -9.12 -15.48
CA SER A 65 -8.51 -9.89 -14.54
C SER A 65 -9.79 -10.44 -15.18
N SER A 66 -9.99 -11.75 -15.08
CA SER A 66 -11.25 -12.38 -15.48
C SER A 66 -12.43 -12.05 -14.57
N ARG A 67 -12.17 -11.44 -13.40
CA ARG A 67 -13.14 -11.19 -12.31
C ARG A 67 -13.80 -9.82 -12.39
N VAL A 68 -13.29 -8.93 -13.23
CA VAL A 68 -13.78 -7.55 -13.37
C VAL A 68 -14.14 -7.22 -14.81
N LYS A 69 -15.02 -6.23 -14.99
CA LYS A 69 -15.33 -5.63 -16.27
C LYS A 69 -15.21 -4.11 -16.14
N LEU A 70 -14.30 -3.51 -16.89
CA LEU A 70 -14.15 -2.06 -16.95
C LEU A 70 -15.27 -1.47 -17.82
N LEU A 71 -16.03 -0.51 -17.31
CA LEU A 71 -17.08 0.19 -18.03
C LEU A 71 -16.68 1.62 -18.40
N TYR A 72 -15.98 2.31 -17.49
CA TYR A 72 -15.63 3.71 -17.63
C TYR A 72 -14.18 3.98 -17.25
N ILE A 73 -13.57 4.91 -17.95
CA ILE A 73 -12.34 5.61 -17.55
C ILE A 73 -12.68 7.09 -17.44
N VAL A 74 -12.34 7.70 -16.31
CA VAL A 74 -12.50 9.15 -16.09
C VAL A 74 -11.12 9.77 -15.95
N ASP A 75 -10.71 10.59 -16.93
CA ASP A 75 -9.41 11.28 -16.94
C ASP A 75 -9.53 12.60 -17.71
N ASP A 76 -9.01 13.69 -17.15
CA ASP A 76 -9.13 15.03 -17.74
C ASP A 76 -8.14 15.29 -18.89
N ILE A 77 -7.17 14.41 -19.10
CA ILE A 77 -6.20 14.55 -20.20
C ILE A 77 -6.74 13.83 -21.44
N GLU A 78 -7.71 14.45 -22.09
CA GLU A 78 -8.41 13.87 -23.24
C GLU A 78 -7.48 13.49 -24.40
N SER A 79 -6.36 14.18 -24.56
CA SER A 79 -5.35 13.88 -25.60
C SER A 79 -4.74 12.47 -25.48
N LYS A 80 -4.83 11.83 -24.31
CA LYS A 80 -4.35 10.46 -24.09
C LYS A 80 -5.38 9.39 -24.43
N TRP A 81 -6.65 9.71 -24.54
CA TRP A 81 -7.73 8.72 -24.63
C TRP A 81 -7.59 7.80 -25.83
N MET A 82 -7.27 8.35 -27.00
CA MET A 82 -7.13 7.55 -28.22
C MET A 82 -5.98 6.54 -28.08
N SER A 83 -4.80 6.99 -27.66
CA SER A 83 -3.64 6.10 -27.49
C SER A 83 -3.85 5.05 -26.40
N LEU A 84 -4.54 5.39 -25.31
CA LEU A 84 -4.92 4.41 -24.27
C LEU A 84 -5.90 3.38 -24.83
N LYS A 85 -6.90 3.84 -25.58
CA LYS A 85 -7.92 2.97 -26.17
C LYS A 85 -7.30 1.98 -27.16
N GLU A 86 -6.42 2.45 -28.04
CA GLU A 86 -5.71 1.61 -29.00
C GLU A 86 -4.75 0.64 -28.33
N TYR A 87 -3.91 1.13 -27.43
CA TYR A 87 -2.88 0.31 -26.77
C TYR A 87 -3.47 -0.83 -25.93
N TRP A 88 -4.56 -0.55 -25.21
CA TRP A 88 -5.18 -1.50 -24.28
C TRP A 88 -6.41 -2.21 -24.86
N HIS A 89 -6.76 -1.99 -26.16
CA HIS A 89 -7.95 -2.54 -26.83
C HIS A 89 -9.25 -2.27 -26.04
N LEU A 90 -9.49 -1.00 -25.68
CA LEU A 90 -10.61 -0.58 -24.83
C LEU A 90 -11.83 -0.13 -25.65
N ASP A 91 -12.23 -0.89 -26.67
CA ASP A 91 -13.31 -0.49 -27.59
C ASP A 91 -14.67 -0.33 -26.91
N ASP A 92 -14.95 -1.19 -25.93
CA ASP A 92 -16.20 -1.19 -25.15
C ASP A 92 -16.16 -0.28 -23.93
N VAL A 93 -15.07 0.46 -23.68
CA VAL A 93 -14.90 1.33 -22.49
C VAL A 93 -15.25 2.76 -22.84
N VAL A 94 -16.10 3.37 -22.03
CA VAL A 94 -16.50 4.78 -22.19
C VAL A 94 -15.48 5.67 -21.48
N PHE A 95 -14.88 6.60 -22.24
CA PHE A 95 -14.00 7.63 -21.70
C PHE A 95 -14.78 8.89 -21.37
N LEU A 96 -14.52 9.46 -20.20
CA LEU A 96 -15.18 10.66 -19.68
C LEU A 96 -14.14 11.59 -19.06
N ASN A 97 -14.41 12.89 -19.06
CA ASN A 97 -13.69 13.83 -18.19
C ASN A 97 -14.40 14.00 -16.85
N SER A 98 -13.76 14.67 -15.89
CA SER A 98 -14.29 14.85 -14.53
C SER A 98 -15.64 15.54 -14.47
N LYS A 99 -15.95 16.44 -15.41
CA LYS A 99 -17.24 17.13 -15.52
C LYS A 99 -18.39 16.18 -15.89
N GLN A 100 -18.07 15.04 -16.45
CA GLN A 100 -19.03 14.01 -16.89
C GLN A 100 -19.14 12.85 -15.90
N ALA A 101 -18.40 12.88 -14.78
CA ALA A 101 -18.31 11.80 -13.79
C ALA A 101 -19.67 11.39 -13.21
N ASP A 102 -20.65 12.26 -13.21
CA ASP A 102 -22.01 11.95 -12.74
C ASP A 102 -22.66 10.80 -13.55
N LYS A 103 -22.23 10.56 -14.79
CA LYS A 103 -22.65 9.37 -15.57
C LYS A 103 -22.24 8.06 -14.89
N VAL A 104 -21.05 8.04 -14.26
CA VAL A 104 -20.56 6.86 -13.52
C VAL A 104 -21.35 6.66 -12.23
N TYR A 105 -21.59 7.72 -11.47
CA TYR A 105 -22.30 7.63 -10.20
C TYR A 105 -23.76 7.20 -10.39
N ASN A 106 -24.40 7.69 -11.44
CA ASN A 106 -25.82 7.40 -11.73
C ASN A 106 -26.04 6.09 -12.51
N ASP A 107 -24.98 5.44 -13.04
CA ASP A 107 -25.14 4.16 -13.75
C ASP A 107 -25.33 2.99 -12.75
N PRO A 108 -26.52 2.34 -12.73
CA PRO A 108 -26.76 1.19 -11.86
C PRO A 108 -25.89 -0.03 -12.23
N ASN A 109 -25.28 -0.03 -13.41
CA ASN A 109 -24.39 -1.08 -13.82
C ASN A 109 -22.98 -0.98 -13.22
N VAL A 110 -22.59 0.13 -12.66
CA VAL A 110 -21.31 0.28 -11.96
C VAL A 110 -21.46 -0.25 -10.51
N ASP A 111 -20.68 -1.26 -10.18
CA ASP A 111 -20.66 -1.85 -8.83
C ASP A 111 -19.66 -1.14 -7.91
N ALA A 112 -18.52 -0.73 -8.48
CA ALA A 112 -17.44 -0.12 -7.72
C ALA A 112 -16.62 0.85 -8.57
N VAL A 113 -15.87 1.73 -7.89
CA VAL A 113 -14.92 2.65 -8.52
C VAL A 113 -13.51 2.43 -7.97
N VAL A 114 -12.52 2.62 -8.83
CA VAL A 114 -11.10 2.66 -8.50
C VAL A 114 -10.63 4.09 -8.66
N VAL A 115 -10.11 4.71 -7.60
CA VAL A 115 -9.66 6.09 -7.56
C VAL A 115 -8.14 6.12 -7.52
N ALA A 116 -7.52 6.55 -8.62
CA ALA A 116 -6.07 6.69 -8.80
C ALA A 116 -5.71 8.04 -9.47
N SER A 117 -6.58 9.03 -9.30
CA SER A 117 -6.42 10.42 -9.72
C SER A 117 -5.53 11.19 -8.74
N PRO A 118 -5.22 12.48 -8.95
CA PRO A 118 -4.48 13.28 -7.96
C PRO A 118 -5.18 13.34 -6.59
N THR A 119 -4.39 13.31 -5.52
CA THR A 119 -4.87 13.20 -4.12
C THR A 119 -5.95 14.21 -3.75
N TYR A 120 -5.82 15.47 -4.19
CA TYR A 120 -6.80 16.53 -3.90
C TYR A 120 -8.21 16.24 -4.47
N THR A 121 -8.35 15.28 -5.39
CA THR A 121 -9.64 14.87 -5.96
C THR A 121 -10.27 13.68 -5.22
N HIS A 122 -9.49 12.95 -4.41
CA HIS A 122 -9.91 11.68 -3.81
C HIS A 122 -11.18 11.83 -2.98
N GLU A 123 -11.20 12.75 -2.00
CA GLU A 123 -12.35 12.94 -1.11
C GLU A 123 -13.66 13.12 -1.88
N GLY A 124 -13.65 14.02 -2.87
CA GLY A 124 -14.84 14.34 -3.66
C GLY A 124 -15.36 13.13 -4.45
N ILE A 125 -14.46 12.38 -5.09
CA ILE A 125 -14.81 11.18 -5.86
C ILE A 125 -15.30 10.07 -4.92
N VAL A 126 -14.55 9.80 -3.85
CA VAL A 126 -14.87 8.77 -2.85
C VAL A 126 -16.26 8.98 -2.26
N ARG A 127 -16.55 10.21 -1.79
CA ARG A 127 -17.85 10.51 -1.18
C ARG A 127 -19.00 10.38 -2.17
N LYS A 128 -18.90 10.95 -3.36
CA LYS A 128 -19.93 10.82 -4.41
C LYS A 128 -20.19 9.38 -4.79
N ALA A 129 -19.14 8.57 -4.96
CA ALA A 129 -19.28 7.16 -5.27
C ALA A 129 -19.97 6.37 -4.15
N LEU A 130 -19.59 6.61 -2.88
CA LEU A 130 -20.23 5.97 -1.74
C LEU A 130 -21.70 6.39 -1.58
N GLU A 131 -22.01 7.70 -1.71
CA GLU A 131 -23.39 8.22 -1.68
C GLU A 131 -24.26 7.58 -2.79
N ALA A 132 -23.65 7.29 -3.94
CA ALA A 132 -24.26 6.53 -5.05
C ALA A 132 -24.27 5.01 -4.80
N LYS A 133 -23.93 4.55 -3.57
CA LYS A 133 -23.90 3.15 -3.16
C LYS A 133 -22.92 2.28 -3.96
N LYS A 134 -21.83 2.86 -4.49
CA LYS A 134 -20.74 2.14 -5.12
C LYS A 134 -19.68 1.79 -4.06
N ALA A 135 -19.08 0.61 -4.17
CA ALA A 135 -17.86 0.29 -3.42
C ALA A 135 -16.69 1.13 -3.96
N VAL A 136 -15.71 1.43 -3.10
CA VAL A 136 -14.60 2.29 -3.49
C VAL A 136 -13.27 1.64 -3.14
N PHE A 137 -12.40 1.50 -4.13
CA PHE A 137 -10.97 1.32 -4.00
C PHE A 137 -10.31 2.67 -4.20
N CYS A 138 -9.56 3.15 -3.24
CA CYS A 138 -8.89 4.44 -3.35
C CYS A 138 -7.40 4.30 -3.09
N GLU A 139 -6.57 4.83 -3.99
CA GLU A 139 -5.14 5.02 -3.73
C GLU A 139 -4.94 5.86 -2.45
N LYS A 140 -3.84 5.57 -1.78
CA LYS A 140 -3.45 6.33 -0.59
C LYS A 140 -2.99 7.76 -0.96
N PRO A 141 -3.27 8.73 -0.10
CA PRO A 141 -4.20 8.71 1.04
C PRO A 141 -5.66 8.83 0.57
N ILE A 142 -6.61 8.45 1.42
CA ILE A 142 -8.05 8.59 1.12
C ILE A 142 -8.46 10.04 0.89
N ALA A 143 -7.85 10.96 1.62
CA ALA A 143 -8.00 12.41 1.49
C ALA A 143 -6.72 13.12 1.93
N GLU A 144 -6.61 14.41 1.66
CA GLU A 144 -5.44 15.21 2.01
C GLU A 144 -5.23 15.35 3.53
N ASP A 145 -6.28 15.18 4.32
CA ASP A 145 -6.23 15.26 5.77
C ASP A 145 -7.06 14.17 6.47
N ASN A 146 -6.79 13.99 7.77
CA ASN A 146 -7.49 13.00 8.58
C ASN A 146 -8.98 13.29 8.76
N ALA A 147 -9.39 14.55 8.88
CA ALA A 147 -10.78 14.90 9.12
C ALA A 147 -11.65 14.51 7.91
N ASN A 148 -11.17 14.74 6.71
CA ASN A 148 -11.84 14.34 5.48
C ASN A 148 -11.77 12.85 5.24
N SER A 149 -10.67 12.18 5.60
CA SER A 149 -10.57 10.70 5.58
C SER A 149 -11.61 10.06 6.52
N ILE A 150 -11.79 10.59 7.74
CA ILE A 150 -12.82 10.14 8.69
C ILE A 150 -14.21 10.27 8.08
N LYS A 151 -14.56 11.42 7.47
CA LYS A 151 -15.86 11.63 6.82
C LYS A 151 -16.11 10.61 5.70
N CYS A 152 -15.08 10.27 4.92
CA CYS A 152 -15.19 9.22 3.90
C CYS A 152 -15.53 7.87 4.51
N TYR A 153 -14.85 7.46 5.58
CA TYR A 153 -15.14 6.21 6.28
C TYR A 153 -16.50 6.20 6.98
N GLU A 154 -16.93 7.32 7.57
CA GLU A 154 -18.27 7.48 8.12
C GLU A 154 -19.34 7.31 7.05
N THR A 155 -19.12 7.92 5.86
CA THR A 155 -20.00 7.77 4.71
C THR A 155 -20.07 6.30 4.27
N ALA A 156 -18.92 5.62 4.14
CA ALA A 156 -18.86 4.20 3.79
C ALA A 156 -19.66 3.32 4.78
N LYS A 157 -19.47 3.57 6.08
CA LYS A 157 -20.21 2.89 7.14
C LYS A 157 -21.73 3.14 7.04
N LYS A 158 -22.14 4.40 6.85
CA LYS A 158 -23.54 4.81 6.73
C LYS A 158 -24.24 4.13 5.55
N VAL A 159 -23.58 4.04 4.40
CA VAL A 159 -24.18 3.44 3.19
C VAL A 159 -23.99 1.92 3.10
N GLY A 160 -23.18 1.33 3.99
CA GLY A 160 -22.89 -0.11 4.00
C GLY A 160 -22.09 -0.59 2.80
N LYS A 161 -21.20 0.26 2.26
CA LYS A 161 -20.33 -0.07 1.14
C LYS A 161 -18.86 -0.02 1.56
N PRO A 162 -18.01 -0.95 1.09
CA PRO A 162 -16.60 -0.94 1.43
C PRO A 162 -15.90 0.28 0.84
N LEU A 163 -15.03 0.89 1.66
CA LEU A 163 -14.00 1.83 1.24
C LEU A 163 -12.66 1.20 1.56
N PHE A 164 -11.93 0.84 0.53
CA PHE A 164 -10.62 0.20 0.60
C PHE A 164 -9.53 1.24 0.33
N CYS A 165 -8.54 1.35 1.23
CA CYS A 165 -7.34 2.17 1.04
C CYS A 165 -6.21 1.30 0.51
N ALA A 166 -5.58 1.70 -0.60
CA ALA A 166 -4.60 0.91 -1.33
C ALA A 166 -3.22 0.92 -0.66
N PHE A 167 -3.05 0.14 0.39
CA PHE A 167 -1.74 -0.18 0.97
C PHE A 167 -1.19 -1.45 0.33
N ASN A 168 -0.77 -1.35 -0.92
CA ASN A 168 -0.35 -2.45 -1.80
C ASN A 168 0.72 -3.35 -1.23
N ARG A 169 1.64 -2.81 -0.39
CA ARG A 169 2.74 -3.58 0.22
C ARG A 169 2.25 -4.69 1.15
N ARG A 170 1.06 -4.57 1.76
CA ARG A 170 0.43 -5.64 2.57
C ARG A 170 0.14 -6.89 1.75
N PHE A 171 -0.07 -6.73 0.45
CA PHE A 171 -0.39 -7.80 -0.51
C PHE A 171 0.84 -8.33 -1.24
N ASP A 172 2.03 -7.76 -0.98
CA ASP A 172 3.29 -8.32 -1.45
C ASP A 172 3.55 -9.69 -0.82
N PRO A 173 3.85 -10.73 -1.63
CA PRO A 173 4.07 -12.09 -1.12
C PRO A 173 5.14 -12.17 -0.04
N SER A 174 6.26 -11.46 -0.23
CA SER A 174 7.40 -11.49 0.68
C SER A 174 7.05 -10.83 2.02
N TYR A 175 6.41 -9.66 1.98
CA TYR A 175 6.01 -8.94 3.19
C TYR A 175 4.89 -9.68 3.95
N SER A 176 3.93 -10.26 3.23
CA SER A 176 2.91 -11.14 3.82
C SER A 176 3.53 -12.36 4.50
N ALA A 177 4.55 -12.97 3.89
CA ALA A 177 5.27 -14.10 4.49
C ALA A 177 6.02 -13.68 5.76
N VAL A 178 6.71 -12.53 5.76
CA VAL A 178 7.35 -11.99 6.97
C VAL A 178 6.33 -11.81 8.09
N ARG A 179 5.19 -11.15 7.80
CA ARG A 179 4.13 -10.95 8.81
C ARG A 179 3.62 -12.28 9.34
N SER A 180 3.30 -13.23 8.49
CA SER A 180 2.78 -14.55 8.88
C SER A 180 3.76 -15.26 9.82
N ARG A 181 5.04 -15.30 9.49
CA ARG A 181 6.08 -15.95 10.27
C ARG A 181 6.33 -15.24 11.61
N VAL A 182 6.32 -13.90 11.63
CA VAL A 182 6.39 -13.12 12.88
C VAL A 182 5.19 -13.44 13.77
N ARG A 183 3.98 -13.47 13.21
CA ARG A 183 2.74 -13.78 13.95
C ARG A 183 2.69 -15.23 14.46
N ASN A 184 3.39 -16.15 13.79
CA ASN A 184 3.58 -17.52 14.26
C ASN A 184 4.63 -17.63 15.40
N GLY A 185 5.26 -16.51 15.79
CA GLY A 185 6.24 -16.46 16.86
C GLY A 185 7.61 -17.06 16.51
N GLU A 186 7.95 -17.14 15.21
CA GLU A 186 9.22 -17.74 14.75
C GLU A 186 10.46 -16.97 15.24
N VAL A 187 10.36 -15.64 15.39
CA VAL A 187 11.44 -14.80 15.95
C VAL A 187 11.31 -14.62 17.48
N GLY A 188 10.23 -15.11 18.07
CA GLY A 188 9.88 -14.83 19.46
C GLY A 188 9.37 -13.41 19.65
N HIS A 189 9.68 -12.78 20.79
CA HIS A 189 9.35 -11.37 21.01
C HIS A 189 10.18 -10.49 20.09
N VAL A 190 9.52 -9.65 19.29
CA VAL A 190 10.22 -8.76 18.37
C VAL A 190 10.97 -7.70 19.16
N GLN A 191 12.29 -7.62 18.98
CA GLN A 191 13.16 -6.61 19.57
C GLN A 191 13.38 -5.44 18.63
N ILE A 192 13.62 -5.73 17.35
CA ILE A 192 13.87 -4.72 16.32
C ILE A 192 13.05 -5.06 15.07
N ILE A 193 12.40 -4.05 14.49
CA ILE A 193 11.86 -4.07 13.15
C ILE A 193 12.48 -2.94 12.34
N LYS A 194 12.92 -3.23 11.12
CA LYS A 194 13.60 -2.27 10.27
C LYS A 194 13.05 -2.30 8.87
N THR A 195 12.78 -1.11 8.30
CA THR A 195 12.56 -0.93 6.86
C THR A 195 13.67 -0.09 6.25
N VAL A 196 14.02 -0.43 5.02
CA VAL A 196 14.82 0.40 4.13
C VAL A 196 13.99 0.68 2.89
N SER A 197 13.82 1.95 2.55
CA SER A 197 12.93 2.40 1.49
C SER A 197 13.62 3.52 0.72
N ARG A 198 14.21 3.18 -0.44
CA ARG A 198 14.93 4.14 -1.29
C ARG A 198 14.29 4.16 -2.66
N ASP A 199 13.69 5.30 -3.00
CA ASP A 199 12.84 5.45 -4.19
C ASP A 199 13.67 5.55 -5.47
N SER A 200 13.11 5.09 -6.56
CA SER A 200 13.68 5.18 -7.91
C SER A 200 12.55 5.11 -8.94
N PRO A 201 12.59 5.93 -10.00
CA PRO A 201 13.41 7.14 -10.12
C PRO A 201 12.95 8.27 -9.21
N LEU A 202 13.77 9.30 -9.06
CA LEU A 202 13.37 10.53 -8.36
C LEU A 202 12.13 11.12 -9.04
N PRO A 203 11.03 11.37 -8.30
CA PRO A 203 9.85 12.01 -8.85
C PRO A 203 10.11 13.45 -9.31
N SER A 204 9.29 13.97 -10.24
CA SER A 204 9.42 15.37 -10.67
C SER A 204 9.11 16.34 -9.52
N ILE A 205 9.74 17.52 -9.56
CA ILE A 205 9.54 18.56 -8.52
C ILE A 205 8.09 19.05 -8.50
N GLU A 206 7.41 19.09 -9.66
CA GLU A 206 5.98 19.43 -9.73
C GLU A 206 5.14 18.45 -8.93
N TYR A 207 5.42 17.14 -9.06
CA TYR A 207 4.75 16.12 -8.26
C TYR A 207 5.06 16.29 -6.78
N LEU A 208 6.32 16.50 -6.41
CA LEU A 208 6.74 16.64 -5.00
C LEU A 208 6.05 17.82 -4.30
N ARG A 209 5.83 18.94 -5.00
CA ARG A 209 5.08 20.09 -4.47
C ARG A 209 3.65 19.76 -4.04
N MET A 210 3.05 18.77 -4.67
CA MET A 210 1.65 18.39 -4.45
C MET A 210 1.50 17.06 -3.67
N SER A 211 2.62 16.40 -3.35
CA SER A 211 2.60 15.04 -2.78
C SER A 211 2.28 14.98 -1.28
N GLY A 212 2.33 16.11 -0.57
CA GLY A 212 2.21 16.15 0.89
C GLY A 212 3.54 15.93 1.63
N GLY A 213 4.67 15.86 0.91
CA GLY A 213 6.01 15.68 1.46
C GLY A 213 6.38 14.22 1.75
N ILE A 214 7.66 14.01 2.09
CA ILE A 214 8.24 12.67 2.22
C ILE A 214 7.53 11.79 3.24
N PHE A 215 7.01 12.38 4.32
CA PHE A 215 6.34 11.66 5.41
C PHE A 215 4.96 11.11 5.00
N HIS A 216 4.16 11.90 4.29
CA HIS A 216 2.79 11.55 3.89
C HIS A 216 2.70 10.88 2.53
N ASP A 217 3.73 11.01 1.68
CA ASP A 217 3.76 10.37 0.37
C ASP A 217 4.51 9.03 0.39
N CYS A 218 5.79 9.01 0.83
CA CYS A 218 6.63 7.82 0.80
C CYS A 218 6.54 7.00 2.09
N MET A 219 6.80 7.64 3.25
CA MET A 219 7.01 6.94 4.50
C MET A 219 5.75 6.26 5.06
N VAL A 220 4.57 6.69 4.65
CA VAL A 220 3.30 6.04 5.02
C VAL A 220 3.28 4.54 4.73
N HIS A 221 3.96 4.10 3.68
CA HIS A 221 4.08 2.69 3.34
C HIS A 221 4.93 1.90 4.35
N ASP A 222 6.01 2.51 4.86
CA ASP A 222 6.89 1.88 5.86
C ASP A 222 6.20 1.83 7.22
N ILE A 223 5.54 2.92 7.61
CA ILE A 223 4.72 2.97 8.83
C ILE A 223 3.64 1.90 8.78
N ASP A 224 2.92 1.80 7.66
CA ASP A 224 1.86 0.82 7.47
C ASP A 224 2.38 -0.61 7.65
N ILE A 225 3.47 -0.97 6.98
CA ILE A 225 4.05 -2.31 7.06
C ILE A 225 4.54 -2.62 8.48
N MET A 226 5.22 -1.69 9.16
CA MET A 226 5.68 -1.93 10.53
C MET A 226 4.51 -2.17 11.49
N THR A 227 3.53 -1.29 11.47
CA THR A 227 2.36 -1.41 12.36
C THR A 227 1.52 -2.64 12.04
N TRP A 228 1.36 -2.98 10.77
CA TRP A 228 0.65 -4.17 10.32
C TRP A 228 1.37 -5.48 10.70
N VAL A 229 2.69 -5.54 10.61
CA VAL A 229 3.50 -6.70 11.03
C VAL A 229 3.43 -6.85 12.54
N LEU A 230 3.63 -5.77 13.29
CA LEU A 230 3.65 -5.78 14.76
C LEU A 230 2.25 -5.89 15.37
N GLY A 231 1.23 -5.26 14.78
CA GLY A 231 -0.12 -5.16 15.36
C GLY A 231 -0.20 -4.22 16.55
N GLU A 232 0.69 -3.26 16.61
CA GLU A 232 0.71 -2.19 17.61
C GLU A 232 1.21 -0.89 16.99
N TYR A 233 0.95 0.23 17.67
CA TYR A 233 1.34 1.55 17.20
C TYR A 233 2.42 2.14 18.10
N PRO A 234 3.38 2.93 17.54
CA PRO A 234 4.44 3.54 18.34
C PRO A 234 3.89 4.60 19.28
N ILE A 235 4.55 4.76 20.43
CA ILE A 235 4.24 5.76 21.45
C ILE A 235 5.26 6.90 21.50
N LYS A 236 6.46 6.71 20.94
CA LYS A 236 7.50 7.74 20.84
C LYS A 236 8.19 7.67 19.49
N ILE A 237 8.53 8.83 18.94
CA ILE A 237 9.16 8.99 17.64
C ILE A 237 10.30 10.00 17.72
N ALA A 238 11.45 9.65 17.14
CA ALA A 238 12.56 10.56 16.90
C ALA A 238 12.97 10.49 15.42
N VAL A 239 13.11 11.66 14.78
CA VAL A 239 13.45 11.77 13.34
C VAL A 239 14.65 12.66 13.14
N GLN A 240 15.56 12.22 12.27
CA GLN A 240 16.56 13.06 11.63
C GLN A 240 16.25 13.12 10.13
N ALA A 241 16.22 14.32 9.57
CA ALA A 241 15.86 14.55 8.17
C ALA A 241 16.77 15.59 7.54
N HIS A 242 17.09 15.40 6.26
CA HIS A 242 17.88 16.36 5.50
C HIS A 242 17.42 16.40 4.03
N ALA A 243 17.63 17.56 3.40
CA ALA A 243 17.43 17.74 1.97
C ALA A 243 18.80 17.93 1.31
N HIS A 244 19.33 16.87 0.69
CA HIS A 244 20.58 16.89 -0.07
C HIS A 244 20.37 17.47 -1.47
N ILE A 245 19.16 17.35 -2.02
CA ILE A 245 18.79 17.84 -3.36
C ILE A 245 18.29 19.27 -3.22
N PRO A 246 18.97 20.28 -3.86
CA PRO A 246 18.64 21.69 -3.69
C PRO A 246 17.19 22.04 -4.05
N GLU A 247 16.65 21.42 -5.08
CA GLU A 247 15.28 21.64 -5.55
C GLU A 247 14.24 21.15 -4.53
N ILE A 248 14.53 20.06 -3.81
CA ILE A 248 13.69 19.55 -2.71
C ILE A 248 13.78 20.47 -1.51
N LYS A 249 14.99 20.95 -1.19
CA LYS A 249 15.18 21.96 -0.15
C LYS A 249 14.42 23.24 -0.44
N ALA A 250 14.38 23.67 -1.71
CA ALA A 250 13.68 24.87 -2.14
C ALA A 250 12.15 24.79 -1.99
N ILE A 251 11.57 23.61 -1.89
CA ILE A 251 10.15 23.37 -1.61
C ILE A 251 9.88 23.02 -0.15
N GLU A 252 10.86 23.20 0.73
CA GLU A 252 10.76 22.93 2.18
C GLU A 252 10.39 21.48 2.54
N ASP A 253 10.79 20.51 1.67
CA ASP A 253 10.65 19.08 1.91
C ASP A 253 12.04 18.45 2.20
N PHE A 254 12.06 17.17 2.50
CA PHE A 254 13.27 16.36 2.71
C PHE A 254 13.37 15.27 1.64
N ASP A 255 14.61 14.85 1.36
CA ASP A 255 14.86 13.69 0.50
C ASP A 255 15.41 12.48 1.24
N THR A 256 15.93 12.69 2.45
CA THR A 256 16.54 11.63 3.26
C THR A 256 16.09 11.75 4.71
N VAL A 257 15.57 10.66 5.27
CA VAL A 257 15.12 10.61 6.67
C VAL A 257 15.53 9.30 7.33
N VAL A 258 15.89 9.38 8.62
CA VAL A 258 16.08 8.26 9.51
C VAL A 258 15.15 8.43 10.70
N VAL A 259 14.34 7.41 10.98
CA VAL A 259 13.33 7.43 12.02
C VAL A 259 13.59 6.33 13.03
N ILE A 260 13.40 6.64 14.31
CA ILE A 260 13.35 5.67 15.40
C ILE A 260 11.94 5.71 16.01
N LEU A 261 11.31 4.55 16.10
CA LEU A 261 9.98 4.34 16.68
C LEU A 261 10.12 3.47 17.92
N HIS A 262 9.41 3.85 18.99
CA HIS A 262 9.33 3.04 20.20
C HIS A 262 7.90 2.55 20.39
N PHE A 263 7.71 1.24 20.45
CA PHE A 263 6.42 0.59 20.58
C PHE A 263 6.12 0.20 22.05
N PRO A 264 4.84 0.05 22.45
CA PRO A 264 4.47 -0.32 23.81
C PRO A 264 5.08 -1.64 24.30
N SER A 265 5.28 -2.59 23.39
CA SER A 265 5.93 -3.89 23.67
C SER A 265 7.42 -3.78 24.04
N GLY A 266 8.03 -2.61 23.86
CA GLY A 266 9.48 -2.39 23.94
C GLY A 266 10.21 -2.62 22.61
N THR A 267 9.50 -3.03 21.55
CA THR A 267 10.07 -3.14 20.20
C THR A 267 10.57 -1.77 19.73
N LEU A 268 11.75 -1.74 19.11
CA LEU A 268 12.29 -0.58 18.44
C LEU A 268 12.12 -0.72 16.92
N GLY A 269 11.54 0.31 16.29
CA GLY A 269 11.42 0.40 14.85
C GLY A 269 12.44 1.37 14.26
N THR A 270 13.00 1.05 13.08
CA THR A 270 13.85 1.98 12.34
C THR A 270 13.39 2.06 10.88
N ILE A 271 13.27 3.29 10.37
CA ILE A 271 13.01 3.55 8.95
C ILE A 271 14.22 4.31 8.39
N ASP A 272 14.86 3.75 7.36
CA ASP A 272 15.88 4.40 6.54
C ASP A 272 15.25 4.67 5.18
N LEU A 273 14.97 5.95 4.87
CA LEU A 273 14.21 6.31 3.68
C LEU A 273 14.92 7.42 2.90
N SER A 274 15.00 7.25 1.57
CA SER A 274 15.46 8.28 0.65
C SER A 274 14.59 8.33 -0.60
N ARG A 275 14.39 9.54 -1.15
CA ARG A 275 13.67 9.74 -2.41
C ARG A 275 14.50 9.43 -3.65
N ASN A 276 15.76 9.09 -3.49
CA ASN A 276 16.66 8.84 -4.64
C ASN A 276 17.58 7.65 -4.39
N SER A 277 17.56 6.70 -5.32
CA SER A 277 18.44 5.54 -5.36
C SER A 277 18.95 5.34 -6.78
N SER A 278 20.26 5.40 -6.97
CA SER A 278 20.89 5.23 -8.28
C SER A 278 20.95 3.78 -8.75
N PHE A 279 20.84 2.80 -7.82
CA PHE A 279 20.98 1.38 -8.12
C PHE A 279 19.65 0.62 -8.22
N GLY A 280 18.51 1.33 -8.12
CA GLY A 280 17.18 0.77 -8.26
C GLY A 280 16.29 1.03 -7.04
N TYR A 281 15.09 0.47 -7.06
CA TYR A 281 14.06 0.66 -6.04
C TYR A 281 14.31 -0.27 -4.84
N ASP A 282 15.08 0.22 -3.86
CA ASP A 282 15.55 -0.57 -2.70
C ASP A 282 14.48 -0.60 -1.59
N GLN A 283 13.85 -1.76 -1.41
CA GLN A 283 12.75 -1.97 -0.47
C GLN A 283 12.95 -3.23 0.36
N ARG A 284 13.36 -3.08 1.61
CA ARG A 284 13.71 -4.18 2.50
C ARG A 284 12.96 -4.11 3.82
N LEU A 285 12.62 -5.27 4.37
CA LEU A 285 12.00 -5.44 5.68
C LEU A 285 12.78 -6.48 6.48
N GLU A 286 13.17 -6.16 7.71
CA GLU A 286 13.86 -7.07 8.62
C GLU A 286 13.18 -7.05 9.99
N VAL A 287 12.98 -8.23 10.57
CA VAL A 287 12.40 -8.41 11.91
C VAL A 287 13.30 -9.34 12.72
N PHE A 288 13.80 -8.84 13.83
CA PHE A 288 14.74 -9.54 14.71
C PHE A 288 14.15 -9.76 16.09
N GLY A 289 14.41 -10.93 16.66
CA GLY A 289 14.05 -11.29 18.04
C GLY A 289 14.94 -12.39 18.60
N PRO A 290 14.72 -12.86 19.84
CA PRO A 290 15.61 -13.79 20.53
C PRO A 290 15.68 -15.18 19.88
N LYS A 291 14.76 -15.54 19.01
CA LYS A 291 14.76 -16.83 18.31
C LYS A 291 15.36 -16.75 16.90
N GLY A 292 15.68 -15.55 16.41
CA GLY A 292 16.26 -15.37 15.09
C GLY A 292 15.75 -14.11 14.37
N MET A 293 15.97 -14.09 13.08
CA MET A 293 15.65 -12.97 12.20
C MET A 293 14.92 -13.46 10.95
N ILE A 294 13.95 -12.67 10.49
CA ILE A 294 13.26 -12.87 9.21
C ILE A 294 13.46 -11.60 8.38
N LYS A 295 13.84 -11.78 7.11
CA LYS A 295 14.13 -10.66 6.20
C LYS A 295 13.43 -10.89 4.87
N ALA A 296 12.82 -9.83 4.34
CA ALA A 296 12.46 -9.69 2.94
C ALA A 296 13.44 -8.74 2.28
N ASP A 297 14.15 -9.22 1.28
CA ASP A 297 15.16 -8.48 0.53
C ASP A 297 14.62 -8.06 -0.85
N ASN A 298 15.42 -7.34 -1.61
CA ASN A 298 15.07 -6.93 -2.96
C ASN A 298 15.06 -8.12 -3.91
N GLU A 299 14.02 -8.17 -4.72
CA GLU A 299 13.95 -9.11 -5.85
C GLU A 299 14.79 -8.60 -7.01
N GLN A 300 15.38 -9.54 -7.75
CA GLN A 300 16.08 -9.27 -8.99
C GLN A 300 15.21 -9.68 -10.19
N PRO A 301 15.11 -8.86 -11.26
CA PRO A 301 14.32 -9.21 -12.45
C PRO A 301 14.80 -10.51 -13.11
N MET A 302 16.10 -10.79 -13.03
CA MET A 302 16.75 -11.99 -13.62
C MET A 302 17.00 -13.02 -12.53
N HIS A 303 16.02 -13.82 -12.20
CA HIS A 303 16.10 -14.80 -11.10
C HIS A 303 17.18 -15.88 -11.27
N CYS A 304 17.54 -16.21 -12.52
CA CYS A 304 18.51 -17.27 -12.80
C CYS A 304 19.96 -16.78 -12.97
N VAL A 305 20.14 -15.47 -13.20
CA VAL A 305 21.47 -14.84 -13.33
C VAL A 305 21.64 -13.82 -12.21
N THR A 306 22.02 -14.31 -11.03
CA THR A 306 22.13 -13.48 -9.83
C THR A 306 23.48 -12.84 -9.66
N SER A 307 24.53 -13.37 -10.28
CA SER A 307 25.88 -12.85 -10.19
C SER A 307 26.72 -13.22 -11.40
N GLN A 308 27.68 -12.36 -11.69
CA GLN A 308 28.69 -12.56 -12.74
C GLN A 308 30.07 -12.39 -12.15
N TYR A 309 30.97 -13.31 -12.50
CA TYR A 309 32.38 -13.27 -12.10
C TYR A 309 33.23 -12.95 -13.32
N ASN A 310 34.06 -11.90 -13.26
CA ASN A 310 34.99 -11.51 -14.30
C ASN A 310 36.26 -10.89 -13.70
N LEU A 311 37.09 -10.27 -14.51
CA LEU A 311 38.33 -9.62 -14.04
C LEU A 311 38.08 -8.44 -13.10
N ASP A 312 36.90 -7.83 -13.16
CA ASP A 312 36.48 -6.74 -12.28
C ASP A 312 35.92 -7.24 -10.93
N GLY A 313 35.83 -8.56 -10.76
CA GLY A 313 35.29 -9.21 -9.56
C GLY A 313 33.87 -9.71 -9.71
N LEU A 314 33.10 -9.68 -8.60
CA LEU A 314 31.72 -10.12 -8.52
C LEU A 314 30.76 -8.97 -8.85
N THR A 315 29.93 -9.15 -9.86
CA THR A 315 28.83 -8.24 -10.19
C THR A 315 27.48 -8.96 -10.00
N SER A 316 26.52 -8.33 -9.33
CA SER A 316 25.17 -8.86 -9.17
C SER A 316 24.24 -8.26 -10.22
N ALA A 317 23.17 -9.01 -10.57
CA ALA A 317 22.08 -8.46 -11.38
C ALA A 317 21.42 -7.26 -10.68
N PRO A 318 20.96 -6.26 -11.44
CA PRO A 318 20.27 -5.10 -10.85
C PRO A 318 18.96 -5.52 -10.20
N ILE A 319 18.55 -4.76 -9.19
CA ILE A 319 17.22 -4.89 -8.59
C ILE A 319 16.17 -4.19 -9.48
N TRP A 320 14.87 -4.38 -9.17
CA TRP A 320 13.81 -3.67 -9.87
C TRP A 320 13.99 -2.15 -9.83
N TYR A 321 13.72 -1.50 -10.95
CA TYR A 321 13.96 -0.07 -11.10
C TYR A 321 12.93 0.81 -10.39
N SER A 322 11.66 0.36 -10.28
CA SER A 322 10.57 1.17 -9.74
C SER A 322 9.55 0.36 -8.94
N PHE A 323 8.69 1.05 -8.20
CA PHE A 323 7.62 0.46 -7.41
C PHE A 323 6.65 -0.38 -8.25
N ALA A 324 6.35 0.04 -9.48
CA ALA A 324 5.44 -0.66 -10.37
C ALA A 324 5.89 -2.10 -10.66
N SER A 325 7.20 -2.26 -10.91
CA SER A 325 7.80 -3.57 -11.16
C SER A 325 7.97 -4.37 -9.87
N ARG A 326 8.52 -3.75 -8.82
CA ARG A 326 8.79 -4.43 -7.54
C ARG A 326 7.52 -4.95 -6.87
N PHE A 327 6.42 -4.20 -6.92
CA PHE A 327 5.17 -4.56 -6.24
C PHE A 327 4.05 -5.01 -7.19
N MET A 328 4.37 -5.43 -8.40
CA MET A 328 3.39 -5.88 -9.40
C MET A 328 2.42 -6.93 -8.84
N ASN A 329 2.94 -7.92 -8.11
CA ASN A 329 2.12 -8.95 -7.46
C ASN A 329 1.26 -8.37 -6.32
N GLY A 330 1.77 -7.39 -5.58
CA GLY A 330 1.01 -6.69 -4.54
C GLY A 330 -0.21 -5.97 -5.13
N TYR A 331 -0.01 -5.18 -6.16
CA TYR A 331 -1.09 -4.47 -6.87
C TYR A 331 -2.16 -5.40 -7.43
N ARG A 332 -1.76 -6.53 -7.99
CA ARG A 332 -2.71 -7.53 -8.50
C ARG A 332 -3.52 -8.16 -7.36
N ARG A 333 -2.87 -8.56 -6.29
CA ARG A 333 -3.52 -9.22 -5.15
C ARG A 333 -4.43 -8.28 -4.36
N GLU A 334 -4.09 -7.00 -4.23
CA GLU A 334 -4.99 -6.04 -3.57
C GLU A 334 -6.27 -5.81 -4.38
N LEU A 335 -6.20 -5.77 -5.72
CA LEU A 335 -7.39 -5.71 -6.58
C LEU A 335 -8.25 -6.96 -6.40
N ASP A 336 -7.64 -8.16 -6.39
CA ASP A 336 -8.35 -9.42 -6.15
C ASP A 336 -9.05 -9.43 -4.78
N HIS A 337 -8.38 -8.93 -3.74
CA HIS A 337 -8.96 -8.81 -2.41
C HIS A 337 -10.12 -7.81 -2.38
N PHE A 338 -9.97 -6.66 -3.04
CA PHE A 338 -11.06 -5.69 -3.16
C PHE A 338 -12.29 -6.30 -3.87
N VAL A 339 -12.07 -7.04 -4.95
CA VAL A 339 -13.16 -7.76 -5.64
C VAL A 339 -13.85 -8.76 -4.70
N ASP A 340 -13.09 -9.51 -3.89
CA ASP A 340 -13.67 -10.41 -2.89
C ASP A 340 -14.48 -9.65 -1.83
N THR A 341 -14.01 -8.48 -1.42
CA THR A 341 -14.73 -7.60 -0.47
C THR A 341 -16.04 -7.09 -1.09
N VAL A 342 -16.03 -6.64 -2.33
CA VAL A 342 -17.24 -6.18 -3.05
C VAL A 342 -18.28 -7.30 -3.17
N LEU A 343 -17.80 -8.52 -3.40
CA LEU A 343 -18.65 -9.72 -3.53
C LEU A 343 -19.08 -10.32 -2.17
N GLY A 344 -18.67 -9.72 -1.05
CA GLY A 344 -18.95 -10.23 0.30
C GLY A 344 -18.27 -11.56 0.63
N ARG A 345 -17.16 -11.88 -0.04
CA ARG A 345 -16.37 -13.12 0.16
C ARG A 345 -15.23 -12.94 1.15
N ALA A 346 -14.82 -11.71 1.38
CA ALA A 346 -13.80 -11.36 2.35
C ALA A 346 -14.17 -10.06 3.06
N GLU A 347 -13.72 -9.89 4.29
CA GLU A 347 -13.74 -8.61 4.99
C GLU A 347 -12.59 -7.73 4.47
N CYS A 348 -12.78 -6.41 4.50
CA CYS A 348 -11.73 -5.47 4.14
C CYS A 348 -10.55 -5.61 5.10
N SER A 349 -9.38 -6.00 4.59
CA SER A 349 -8.18 -6.26 5.40
C SER A 349 -7.39 -5.00 5.76
N VAL A 350 -7.72 -3.85 5.15
CA VAL A 350 -7.17 -2.53 5.49
C VAL A 350 -8.25 -1.75 6.24
N LEU A 351 -8.11 -1.71 7.56
CA LEU A 351 -9.13 -1.13 8.42
C LEU A 351 -9.03 0.41 8.50
N PRO A 352 -10.17 1.12 8.64
CA PRO A 352 -10.16 2.58 8.78
C PRO A 352 -9.22 3.09 9.88
N LYS A 353 -9.24 2.44 11.06
CA LYS A 353 -8.39 2.82 12.19
C LYS A 353 -6.88 2.70 11.86
N GLU A 354 -6.49 1.70 11.07
CA GLU A 354 -5.10 1.50 10.65
C GLU A 354 -4.66 2.60 9.69
N THR A 355 -5.50 2.93 8.69
CA THR A 355 -5.24 4.03 7.76
C THR A 355 -5.07 5.36 8.47
N LEU A 356 -5.97 5.68 9.41
CA LEU A 356 -5.92 6.92 10.21
C LEU A 356 -4.70 6.95 11.14
N ALA A 357 -4.34 5.81 11.72
CA ALA A 357 -3.14 5.69 12.54
C ALA A 357 -1.86 5.97 11.75
N VAL A 358 -1.75 5.45 10.52
CA VAL A 358 -0.59 5.71 9.65
C VAL A 358 -0.41 7.20 9.40
N ILE A 359 -1.49 7.94 9.11
CA ILE A 359 -1.43 9.39 8.88
C ILE A 359 -1.04 10.13 10.17
N LYS A 360 -1.59 9.74 11.33
CA LYS A 360 -1.24 10.32 12.64
C LYS A 360 0.24 10.13 12.96
N ILE A 361 0.79 8.94 12.70
CA ILE A 361 2.22 8.64 12.88
C ILE A 361 3.08 9.47 11.92
N ALA A 362 2.69 9.57 10.64
CA ALA A 362 3.40 10.37 9.64
C ALA A 362 3.46 11.86 10.04
N THR A 363 2.35 12.41 10.55
CA THR A 363 2.29 13.78 11.08
C THR A 363 3.24 13.97 12.27
N ALA A 364 3.28 13.03 13.21
CA ALA A 364 4.21 13.09 14.34
C ALA A 364 5.68 12.96 13.90
N CYS A 365 5.98 12.17 12.86
CA CYS A 365 7.30 12.13 12.27
C CYS A 365 7.70 13.48 11.65
N GLN A 366 6.79 14.12 10.91
CA GLN A 366 7.02 15.44 10.34
C GLN A 366 7.28 16.48 11.43
N GLU A 367 6.51 16.45 12.51
CA GLU A 367 6.73 17.32 13.67
C GLU A 367 8.11 17.11 14.28
N SER A 368 8.50 15.85 14.53
CA SER A 368 9.82 15.51 15.06
C SER A 368 10.95 16.02 14.16
N ALA A 369 10.83 15.82 12.84
CA ALA A 369 11.82 16.28 11.87
C ALA A 369 11.99 17.79 11.86
N ARG A 370 10.87 18.54 11.93
CA ARG A 370 10.88 20.02 11.90
C ARG A 370 11.35 20.64 13.20
N THR A 371 11.05 20.02 14.33
CA THR A 371 11.40 20.56 15.68
C THR A 371 12.73 20.05 16.20
N GLY A 372 13.26 18.96 15.64
CA GLY A 372 14.44 18.24 16.17
C GLY A 372 14.18 17.57 17.52
N LYS A 373 12.93 17.46 17.97
CA LYS A 373 12.55 16.88 19.26
C LYS A 373 11.88 15.53 19.08
N MET A 374 12.02 14.69 20.11
CA MET A 374 11.22 13.47 20.21
C MET A 374 9.74 13.86 20.42
N VAL A 375 8.84 13.19 19.71
CA VAL A 375 7.38 13.35 19.83
C VAL A 375 6.79 12.13 20.51
N GLU A 376 5.94 12.35 21.51
CA GLU A 376 5.11 11.31 22.13
C GLU A 376 3.73 11.29 21.48
N ILE A 377 3.29 10.09 21.05
CA ILE A 377 1.94 9.92 20.47
C ILE A 377 1.02 9.38 21.57
N LYS A 378 -0.06 10.10 21.82
CA LYS A 378 -1.16 9.65 22.67
C LYS A 378 -2.24 8.99 21.81
N TRP A 379 -2.59 7.77 22.14
CA TRP A 379 -3.63 6.98 21.49
C TRP A 379 -4.89 6.95 22.35
N ALA A 380 -6.03 7.28 21.79
CA ALA A 380 -7.29 7.00 22.46
C ALA A 380 -7.63 5.48 22.35
N PRO A 381 -8.39 4.90 23.29
CA PRO A 381 -8.71 3.48 23.26
C PRO A 381 -9.37 2.98 21.96
N ASN A 382 -10.17 3.81 21.31
CA ASN A 382 -10.83 3.50 20.05
C ASN A 382 -9.92 3.62 18.80
N GLU A 383 -8.74 4.21 18.94
CA GLU A 383 -7.73 4.32 17.88
C GLU A 383 -6.78 3.10 17.85
N LEU A 384 -6.68 2.35 18.95
CA LEU A 384 -5.77 1.21 19.06
C LEU A 384 -6.22 0.01 18.18
N PRO A 385 -5.24 -0.82 17.72
CA PRO A 385 -5.49 -1.95 16.81
C PRO A 385 -6.39 -3.04 17.39
#